data_374cf461b1481e86554b498ad83d67e3
#
_entry.id   374cf461b1481e86554b498ad83d67e3
#
_cell.length_a   1.000
_cell.length_b   1.000
_cell.length_c   1.000
_cell.angle_alpha   90.00
_cell.angle_beta   90.00
_cell.angle_gamma   90.00
#
_symmetry.space_group_name_H-M   'P 1'
#
loop_
_entity.id
_entity.type
_entity.pdbx_description
1 polymer ?
#
loop_
_entity_poly.entity_id
_entity_poly.type
_entity_poly.pdbx_seq_one_letter_code
_entity_poly.pdbx_strand_id
1 'polypeptide(L)'
;LSLVGSEMCIRDSPELADRDTSFVIYYEGPVFINNPADTIQSNTLAIMESDVHEEGNAPANMTNGKPFFVANNYGKGRVFSSIAHPEGTPGMMWMIPRMVRWTLNKPFIPYQSSAVRPDLFNHESLMATDDLKQEEKAFQILLSGESEQKVAALDWLEAHHSWDAKRWVQGLLYDASPAVRIRAARYIADTHYLPFLPNLQAAYRTETDKATQEELKTQLEKLTALLP
;
A
#
# COMPACT_ATOMS: atom_id res chain seq x y z
N LEU A 1 -9.43 1.42 -10.76
CA LEU A 1 -8.52 2.19 -11.59
C LEU A 1 -8.13 1.37 -12.81
N SER A 2 -8.54 1.77 -14.02
CA SER A 2 -8.10 1.12 -15.25
C SER A 2 -6.90 1.86 -15.82
N LEU A 3 -5.80 1.17 -16.08
CA LEU A 3 -4.61 1.74 -16.69
C LEU A 3 -4.72 1.61 -18.21
N VAL A 4 -4.97 2.72 -18.90
CA VAL A 4 -5.09 2.77 -20.35
C VAL A 4 -3.86 3.39 -20.97
N GLY A 5 -3.12 2.64 -21.73
CA GLY A 5 -2.19 3.10 -22.76
C GLY A 5 -0.74 3.18 -22.34
N SER A 6 -0.09 3.36 -23.15
CA SER A 6 0.78 2.98 -24.20
C SER A 6 2.27 3.33 -23.93
N GLU A 7 2.66 4.56 -23.80
CA GLU A 7 4.09 4.89 -23.93
C GLU A 7 4.88 4.90 -22.62
N MET A 8 4.23 4.77 -21.48
CA MET A 8 4.92 4.70 -20.19
C MET A 8 5.14 3.28 -19.69
N CYS A 9 4.77 2.28 -20.45
CA CYS A 9 4.90 0.86 -20.09
C CYS A 9 4.30 0.52 -18.71
N ILE A 10 3.20 1.16 -18.35
CA ILE A 10 2.53 0.90 -17.08
C ILE A 10 1.78 -0.43 -17.18
N ARG A 11 1.09 -0.67 -18.30
CA ARG A 11 0.29 -1.86 -18.53
C ARG A 11 1.10 -3.15 -18.55
N ASP A 12 2.28 -3.09 -19.14
CA ASP A 12 3.17 -4.25 -19.29
C ASP A 12 4.21 -4.31 -18.15
N SER A 13 3.93 -3.64 -17.06
CA SER A 13 4.85 -3.58 -15.93
C SER A 13 4.79 -4.89 -15.15
N PRO A 14 5.93 -5.56 -14.90
CA PRO A 14 5.98 -6.76 -14.07
C PRO A 14 5.40 -6.52 -12.66
N GLU A 15 5.43 -5.29 -12.21
CA GLU A 15 4.92 -4.89 -10.89
C GLU A 15 3.39 -5.00 -10.81
N LEU A 16 2.69 -4.86 -11.92
CA LEU A 16 1.25 -5.04 -11.99
C LEU A 16 0.82 -6.50 -12.20
N ALA A 17 1.77 -7.40 -12.47
CA ALA A 17 1.51 -8.82 -12.65
C ALA A 17 0.33 -9.10 -13.62
N ASP A 18 0.36 -8.45 -14.79
CA ASP A 18 -0.64 -8.53 -15.85
C ASP A 18 -2.05 -7.99 -15.48
N ARG A 19 -2.15 -7.30 -14.33
CA ARG A 19 -3.39 -6.62 -13.96
C ARG A 19 -3.52 -5.30 -14.71
N ASP A 20 -4.70 -5.01 -15.19
CA ASP A 20 -5.06 -3.73 -15.79
C ASP A 20 -5.78 -2.78 -14.82
N THR A 21 -6.08 -3.26 -13.60
CA THR A 21 -6.75 -2.51 -12.54
C THR A 21 -5.98 -2.62 -11.24
N SER A 22 -5.90 -1.54 -10.47
CA SER A 22 -5.20 -1.50 -9.20
C SER A 22 -5.86 -0.52 -8.22
N PHE A 23 -5.70 -0.75 -6.92
CA PHE A 23 -6.07 0.22 -5.91
C PHE A 23 -4.99 1.28 -5.72
N VAL A 24 -5.43 2.53 -5.60
CA VAL A 24 -4.55 3.64 -5.25
C VAL A 24 -5.24 4.49 -4.18
N ILE A 25 -4.50 4.90 -3.16
CA ILE A 25 -5.00 5.81 -2.13
C ILE A 25 -5.40 7.13 -2.77
N TYR A 26 -6.64 7.54 -2.50
CA TYR A 26 -7.18 8.83 -2.92
C TYR A 26 -7.90 9.48 -1.73
N TYR A 27 -7.52 10.69 -1.37
CA TYR A 27 -8.21 11.50 -0.38
C TYR A 27 -7.95 12.99 -0.67
N GLU A 28 -8.96 13.82 -0.43
CA GLU A 28 -8.90 15.30 -0.57
C GLU A 28 -8.32 15.78 -1.92
N GLY A 29 -8.43 14.95 -2.95
CA GLY A 29 -7.86 15.25 -4.27
C GLY A 29 -8.82 16.00 -5.19
N PRO A 30 -8.32 16.73 -6.17
CA PRO A 30 -9.11 17.32 -7.24
C PRO A 30 -9.58 16.23 -8.20
N VAL A 31 -10.48 16.60 -9.11
CA VAL A 31 -10.90 15.78 -10.25
C VAL A 31 -10.43 16.44 -11.53
N PHE A 32 -9.79 15.68 -12.42
CA PHE A 32 -9.49 16.18 -13.76
C PHE A 32 -10.75 16.21 -14.62
N ILE A 33 -10.99 17.34 -15.25
CA ILE A 33 -12.05 17.51 -16.21
C ILE A 33 -11.43 17.92 -17.54
N ASN A 34 -11.61 17.09 -18.55
CA ASN A 34 -11.18 17.44 -19.90
C ASN A 34 -12.11 18.53 -20.45
N ASN A 35 -11.55 19.64 -20.90
CA ASN A 35 -12.28 20.66 -21.60
C ASN A 35 -12.13 20.43 -23.11
N PRO A 36 -13.20 20.08 -23.84
CA PRO A 36 -13.12 19.84 -25.27
C PRO A 36 -12.67 21.07 -26.09
N ALA A 37 -12.79 22.28 -25.53
CA ALA A 37 -12.36 23.53 -26.18
C ALA A 37 -10.86 23.79 -26.04
N ASP A 38 -10.13 23.01 -25.24
CA ASP A 38 -8.70 23.19 -25.09
C ASP A 38 -7.96 22.75 -26.36
N THR A 39 -7.06 23.61 -26.80
CA THR A 39 -6.20 23.32 -27.97
C THR A 39 -5.13 22.29 -27.66
N ILE A 40 -4.78 22.11 -26.39
CA ILE A 40 -3.83 21.12 -25.93
C ILE A 40 -4.61 20.04 -25.16
N GLN A 41 -4.72 18.89 -25.80
CA GLN A 41 -5.37 17.74 -25.16
C GLN A 41 -4.35 16.97 -24.32
N SER A 42 -4.74 16.59 -23.12
CA SER A 42 -3.94 15.69 -22.29
C SER A 42 -4.18 14.23 -22.69
N ASN A 43 -3.14 13.41 -22.62
CA ASN A 43 -3.27 11.97 -22.75
C ASN A 43 -3.70 11.39 -21.39
N THR A 44 -4.87 10.78 -21.33
CA THR A 44 -5.31 10.04 -20.16
C THR A 44 -4.63 8.68 -20.13
N LEU A 45 -3.85 8.41 -19.10
CA LEU A 45 -3.11 7.17 -18.92
C LEU A 45 -3.83 6.19 -17.99
N ALA A 46 -4.65 6.71 -17.10
CA ALA A 46 -5.48 5.91 -16.20
C ALA A 46 -6.77 6.67 -15.87
N ILE A 47 -7.83 5.90 -15.60
CA ILE A 47 -9.12 6.43 -15.17
C ILE A 47 -9.50 5.84 -13.80
N MET A 48 -10.35 6.52 -13.08
CA MET A 48 -10.98 6.00 -11.87
C MET A 48 -12.17 5.11 -12.27
N GLU A 49 -12.23 3.91 -11.71
CA GLU A 49 -13.34 2.96 -11.93
C GLU A 49 -14.33 2.94 -10.76
N SER A 50 -14.09 3.77 -9.74
CA SER A 50 -14.95 3.89 -8.58
C SER A 50 -15.34 5.34 -8.33
N ASP A 51 -16.49 5.52 -7.70
CA ASP A 51 -16.86 6.80 -7.14
C ASP A 51 -16.30 6.88 -5.71
N VAL A 52 -15.51 7.92 -5.47
CA VAL A 52 -14.93 8.21 -4.17
C VAL A 52 -15.44 9.57 -3.73
N HIS A 53 -16.31 9.59 -2.73
CA HIS A 53 -16.78 10.82 -2.12
C HIS A 53 -17.13 10.59 -0.65
N GLU A 54 -17.05 11.63 0.13
CA GLU A 54 -17.55 11.66 1.50
C GLU A 54 -18.95 12.27 1.50
N GLU A 55 -19.89 11.53 2.05
CA GLU A 55 -21.29 11.97 2.09
C GLU A 55 -21.41 13.31 2.84
N GLY A 56 -22.04 14.29 2.20
CA GLY A 56 -22.17 15.64 2.72
C GLY A 56 -21.03 16.62 2.40
N ASN A 57 -19.86 16.12 1.95
CA ASN A 57 -18.72 16.97 1.61
C ASN A 57 -18.49 17.11 0.10
N ALA A 58 -18.82 16.08 -0.66
CA ALA A 58 -18.66 16.10 -2.12
C ALA A 58 -19.87 15.48 -2.82
N PRO A 59 -20.23 15.94 -4.03
CA PRO A 59 -21.29 15.32 -4.81
C PRO A 59 -20.91 13.91 -5.23
N ALA A 60 -21.89 12.99 -5.22
CA ALA A 60 -21.70 11.65 -5.73
C ALA A 60 -21.40 11.63 -7.23
N ASN A 61 -20.75 10.59 -7.69
CA ASN A 61 -20.38 10.32 -9.09
C ASN A 61 -19.45 11.36 -9.74
N MET A 62 -18.67 12.07 -8.94
CA MET A 62 -17.70 13.04 -9.46
C MET A 62 -16.39 12.40 -9.93
N THR A 63 -16.03 11.25 -9.41
CA THR A 63 -14.73 10.61 -9.68
C THR A 63 -14.82 9.49 -10.70
N ASN A 64 -15.89 8.71 -10.72
CA ASN A 64 -16.02 7.57 -11.61
C ASN A 64 -15.87 7.96 -13.09
N GLY A 65 -15.05 7.23 -13.83
CA GLY A 65 -14.75 7.47 -15.24
C GLY A 65 -13.88 8.69 -15.51
N LYS A 66 -13.39 9.40 -14.48
CA LYS A 66 -12.55 10.57 -14.64
C LYS A 66 -11.07 10.18 -14.77
N PRO A 67 -10.27 11.00 -15.49
CA PRO A 67 -8.85 10.77 -15.58
C PRO A 67 -8.19 10.77 -14.21
N PHE A 68 -7.31 9.82 -14.00
CA PHE A 68 -6.52 9.66 -12.79
C PHE A 68 -5.06 10.06 -12.99
N PHE A 69 -4.45 9.56 -14.06
CA PHE A 69 -3.17 9.99 -14.56
C PHE A 69 -3.34 10.64 -15.90
N VAL A 70 -2.74 11.81 -16.05
CA VAL A 70 -2.67 12.50 -17.34
C VAL A 70 -1.24 12.94 -17.65
N ALA A 71 -0.90 12.87 -18.91
CA ALA A 71 0.40 13.32 -19.39
C ALA A 71 0.24 14.16 -20.65
N ASN A 72 1.05 15.20 -20.77
CA ASN A 72 1.06 16.04 -21.96
C ASN A 72 2.41 16.73 -22.16
N ASN A 73 2.60 17.29 -23.35
CA ASN A 73 3.69 18.20 -23.63
C ASN A 73 3.23 19.63 -23.37
N TYR A 74 4.08 20.43 -22.72
CA TYR A 74 3.86 21.84 -22.53
C TYR A 74 5.09 22.62 -22.95
N GLY A 75 4.97 23.36 -24.03
CA GLY A 75 6.13 24.01 -24.68
C GLY A 75 7.19 22.97 -25.09
N LYS A 76 8.39 23.09 -24.53
CA LYS A 76 9.49 22.13 -24.74
C LYS A 76 9.57 21.07 -23.62
N GLY A 77 8.69 21.15 -22.65
CA GLY A 77 8.68 20.26 -21.49
C GLY A 77 7.59 19.20 -21.55
N ARG A 78 7.64 18.29 -20.58
CA ARG A 78 6.63 17.26 -20.36
C ARG A 78 6.03 17.43 -18.98
N VAL A 79 4.72 17.25 -18.88
CA VAL A 79 3.98 17.34 -17.63
C VAL A 79 3.29 16.01 -17.39
N PHE A 80 3.47 15.48 -16.21
CA PHE A 80 2.71 14.36 -15.69
C PHE A 80 1.93 14.81 -14.46
N SER A 81 0.65 14.50 -14.40
CA SER A 81 -0.20 14.88 -13.28
C SER A 81 -0.94 13.65 -12.74
N SER A 82 -1.00 13.56 -11.43
CA SER A 82 -1.74 12.55 -10.67
C SER A 82 -2.68 13.23 -9.68
N ILE A 83 -3.86 12.66 -9.50
CA ILE A 83 -4.83 13.13 -8.50
C ILE A 83 -4.86 12.28 -7.24
N ALA A 84 -4.02 11.26 -7.16
CA ALA A 84 -3.96 10.37 -6.00
C ALA A 84 -2.52 10.15 -5.54
N HIS A 85 -2.37 9.28 -4.57
CA HIS A 85 -1.14 9.07 -3.80
C HIS A 85 -0.48 7.71 -4.09
N PRO A 86 0.07 7.49 -5.30
CA PRO A 86 0.82 6.27 -5.59
C PRO A 86 2.06 6.14 -4.70
N GLU A 87 2.65 7.26 -4.23
CA GLU A 87 3.77 7.29 -3.29
C GLU A 87 3.43 6.72 -1.91
N GLY A 88 2.16 6.81 -1.50
CA GLY A 88 1.65 6.27 -0.24
C GLY A 88 0.93 4.93 -0.39
N THR A 89 0.80 4.44 -1.62
CA THR A 89 0.05 3.22 -1.91
C THR A 89 0.98 2.03 -1.95
N PRO A 90 0.71 0.95 -1.17
CA PRO A 90 1.48 -0.29 -1.25
C PRO A 90 1.54 -0.83 -2.68
N GLY A 91 2.72 -1.22 -3.14
CA GLY A 91 2.91 -1.77 -4.48
C GLY A 91 2.91 -0.74 -5.63
N MET A 92 2.69 0.56 -5.37
CA MET A 92 2.58 1.60 -6.41
C MET A 92 3.73 2.62 -6.41
N MET A 93 4.61 2.61 -5.41
CA MET A 93 5.71 3.59 -5.29
C MET A 93 6.65 3.60 -6.49
N TRP A 94 6.77 2.48 -7.20
CA TRP A 94 7.57 2.37 -8.44
C TRP A 94 7.12 3.34 -9.55
N MET A 95 5.89 3.82 -9.52
CA MET A 95 5.37 4.78 -10.51
C MET A 95 6.07 6.12 -10.42
N ILE A 96 6.41 6.59 -9.23
CA ILE A 96 7.02 7.91 -9.03
C ILE A 96 8.33 8.08 -9.80
N PRO A 97 9.35 7.21 -9.66
CA PRO A 97 10.56 7.35 -10.46
C PRO A 97 10.31 7.20 -11.96
N ARG A 98 9.31 6.43 -12.40
CA ARG A 98 8.94 6.37 -13.82
C ARG A 98 8.38 7.69 -14.34
N MET A 99 7.46 8.32 -13.57
CA MET A 99 6.90 9.64 -13.91
C MET A 99 8.00 10.68 -14.04
N VAL A 100 8.92 10.74 -13.06
CA VAL A 100 10.06 11.66 -13.07
C VAL A 100 10.97 11.41 -14.27
N ARG A 101 11.31 10.17 -14.57
CA ARG A 101 12.15 9.84 -15.74
C ARG A 101 11.48 10.24 -17.05
N TRP A 102 10.18 10.00 -17.17
CA TRP A 102 9.43 10.38 -18.36
C TRP A 102 9.41 11.91 -18.56
N THR A 103 9.14 12.69 -17.50
CA THR A 103 9.15 14.16 -17.58
C THR A 103 10.52 14.71 -17.92
N LEU A 104 11.60 14.06 -17.48
CA LEU A 104 12.97 14.40 -17.80
C LEU A 104 13.43 13.89 -19.18
N ASN A 105 12.55 13.29 -19.96
CA ASN A 105 12.89 12.67 -21.25
C ASN A 105 14.06 11.67 -21.16
N LYS A 106 14.12 10.90 -20.07
CA LYS A 106 15.13 9.85 -19.86
C LYS A 106 14.63 8.52 -20.41
N PRO A 107 15.54 7.69 -20.96
CA PRO A 107 15.17 6.36 -21.43
C PRO A 107 14.50 5.53 -20.35
N PHE A 108 13.54 4.69 -20.76
CA PHE A 108 12.99 3.67 -19.88
C PHE A 108 14.10 2.70 -19.43
N ILE A 109 14.08 2.34 -18.18
CA ILE A 109 14.89 1.25 -17.62
C ILE A 109 13.97 0.25 -16.93
N PRO A 110 14.17 -1.06 -17.13
CA PRO A 110 13.45 -2.07 -16.38
C PRO A 110 13.78 -1.90 -14.90
N TYR A 111 12.75 -1.96 -14.05
CA TYR A 111 12.98 -2.00 -12.62
C TYR A 111 13.42 -3.40 -12.18
N GLN A 112 14.38 -3.44 -11.29
CA GLN A 112 14.66 -4.64 -10.52
C GLN A 112 13.69 -4.69 -9.33
N SER A 113 13.25 -5.86 -8.95
CA SER A 113 12.29 -6.06 -7.86
C SER A 113 12.72 -5.42 -6.53
N SER A 114 14.03 -5.37 -6.26
CA SER A 114 14.60 -4.75 -5.07
C SER A 114 14.59 -3.21 -5.09
N ALA A 115 14.37 -2.56 -6.23
CA ALA A 115 14.52 -1.12 -6.36
C ALA A 115 13.22 -0.32 -6.20
N VAL A 116 12.06 -0.97 -6.24
CA VAL A 116 10.79 -0.26 -6.45
C VAL A 116 9.65 -0.76 -5.59
N ARG A 117 9.73 -1.98 -5.10
CA ARG A 117 8.66 -2.53 -4.27
C ARG A 117 8.82 -2.09 -2.83
N PRO A 118 7.73 -1.72 -2.13
CA PRO A 118 7.78 -1.59 -0.69
C PRO A 118 8.26 -2.92 -0.10
N ASP A 119 9.23 -2.88 0.78
CA ASP A 119 9.73 -4.08 1.47
C ASP A 119 8.66 -4.76 2.34
N LEU A 120 7.55 -4.07 2.56
CA LEU A 120 6.50 -4.54 3.42
C LEU A 120 5.73 -5.73 2.82
N PHE A 121 5.30 -5.57 1.58
CA PHE A 121 4.65 -6.64 0.83
C PHE A 121 5.23 -6.65 -0.58
N ASN A 122 5.81 -7.76 -0.98
CA ASN A 122 6.42 -7.91 -2.30
C ASN A 122 5.41 -7.86 -3.46
N HIS A 123 4.16 -7.66 -3.16
CA HIS A 123 3.09 -7.57 -4.13
C HIS A 123 1.97 -6.67 -3.61
N GLU A 124 1.21 -6.19 -4.50
CA GLU A 124 0.02 -5.39 -4.27
C GLU A 124 -1.15 -6.31 -3.94
N SER A 125 -1.93 -5.94 -2.95
CA SER A 125 -3.15 -6.67 -2.59
C SER A 125 -4.37 -5.89 -3.06
N LEU A 126 -5.16 -6.52 -3.92
CA LEU A 126 -6.48 -6.02 -4.30
C LEU A 126 -7.52 -6.77 -3.47
N MET A 127 -8.08 -6.11 -2.48
CA MET A 127 -9.10 -6.72 -1.65
C MET A 127 -10.48 -6.63 -2.30
N ALA A 128 -11.14 -7.76 -2.43
CA ALA A 128 -12.55 -7.81 -2.80
C ALA A 128 -13.42 -7.23 -1.67
N THR A 129 -14.67 -6.82 -2.00
CA THR A 129 -15.58 -6.21 -1.00
C THR A 129 -15.82 -7.10 0.22
N ASP A 130 -15.86 -8.42 0.03
CA ASP A 130 -16.07 -9.34 1.14
C ASP A 130 -14.82 -9.51 2.00
N ASP A 131 -13.62 -9.40 1.41
CA ASP A 131 -12.36 -9.37 2.15
C ASP A 131 -12.23 -8.09 2.97
N LEU A 132 -12.66 -6.93 2.46
CA LEU A 132 -12.69 -5.68 3.23
C LEU A 132 -13.61 -5.80 4.46
N LYS A 133 -14.77 -6.42 4.31
CA LYS A 133 -15.66 -6.70 5.46
C LYS A 133 -15.03 -7.67 6.47
N GLN A 134 -14.29 -8.64 5.99
CA GLN A 134 -13.60 -9.59 6.83
C GLN A 134 -12.39 -8.95 7.53
N GLU A 135 -11.68 -8.06 6.87
CA GLU A 135 -10.62 -7.24 7.45
C GLU A 135 -11.13 -6.39 8.62
N GLU A 136 -12.26 -5.70 8.43
CA GLU A 136 -12.88 -4.92 9.50
C GLU A 136 -13.26 -5.80 10.71
N LYS A 137 -13.83 -6.97 10.48
CA LYS A 137 -14.11 -7.94 11.56
C LYS A 137 -12.83 -8.40 12.26
N ALA A 138 -11.76 -8.64 11.50
CA ALA A 138 -10.47 -9.00 12.07
C ALA A 138 -9.95 -7.89 12.99
N PHE A 139 -10.06 -6.62 12.60
CA PHE A 139 -9.68 -5.50 13.48
C PHE A 139 -10.50 -5.43 14.75
N GLN A 140 -11.81 -5.69 14.70
CA GLN A 140 -12.63 -5.77 15.91
C GLN A 140 -12.19 -6.92 16.82
N ILE A 141 -11.81 -8.06 16.26
CA ILE A 141 -11.25 -9.18 17.01
C ILE A 141 -9.92 -8.81 17.67
N LEU A 142 -9.03 -8.08 16.99
CA LEU A 142 -7.78 -7.61 17.59
C LEU A 142 -8.00 -6.70 18.80
N LEU A 143 -9.09 -5.95 18.82
CA LEU A 143 -9.45 -5.08 19.95
C LEU A 143 -10.03 -5.84 21.14
N SER A 144 -10.94 -6.76 20.92
CA SER A 144 -11.78 -7.31 21.98
C SER A 144 -11.89 -8.83 21.99
N GLY A 145 -11.24 -9.52 21.05
CA GLY A 145 -11.30 -10.98 20.97
C GLY A 145 -10.41 -11.69 22.01
N GLU A 146 -10.67 -12.97 22.19
CA GLU A 146 -9.83 -13.86 22.98
C GLU A 146 -8.49 -14.13 22.26
N SER A 147 -7.49 -14.58 23.00
CA SER A 147 -6.12 -14.77 22.49
C SER A 147 -6.03 -15.59 21.21
N GLU A 148 -6.72 -16.72 21.15
CA GLU A 148 -6.74 -17.58 19.96
C GLU A 148 -7.38 -16.89 18.76
N GLN A 149 -8.44 -16.12 18.99
CA GLN A 149 -9.12 -15.36 17.95
C GLN A 149 -8.22 -14.23 17.40
N LYS A 150 -7.49 -13.55 18.28
CA LYS A 150 -6.52 -12.51 17.88
C LYS A 150 -5.39 -13.10 17.02
N VAL A 151 -4.87 -14.27 17.42
CA VAL A 151 -3.85 -14.96 16.63
C VAL A 151 -4.40 -15.32 15.25
N ALA A 152 -5.58 -15.93 15.17
CA ALA A 152 -6.21 -16.28 13.90
C ALA A 152 -6.53 -15.04 13.03
N ALA A 153 -6.92 -13.92 13.65
CA ALA A 153 -7.13 -12.66 12.95
C ALA A 153 -5.83 -12.13 12.34
N LEU A 154 -4.71 -12.19 13.08
CA LEU A 154 -3.40 -11.82 12.56
C LEU A 154 -2.94 -12.73 11.41
N ASP A 155 -3.21 -14.03 11.49
CA ASP A 155 -2.92 -14.99 10.42
C ASP A 155 -3.70 -14.64 9.15
N TRP A 156 -4.98 -14.34 9.30
CA TRP A 156 -5.82 -13.93 8.17
C TRP A 156 -5.33 -12.62 7.54
N LEU A 157 -5.06 -11.60 8.37
CA LEU A 157 -4.61 -10.29 7.92
C LEU A 157 -3.27 -10.36 7.16
N GLU A 158 -2.35 -11.22 7.61
CA GLU A 158 -1.09 -11.45 6.93
C GLU A 158 -1.29 -12.17 5.60
N ALA A 159 -2.07 -13.25 5.59
CA ALA A 159 -2.36 -14.03 4.39
C ALA A 159 -3.05 -13.21 3.28
N HIS A 160 -3.83 -12.17 3.66
CA HIS A 160 -4.51 -11.28 2.73
C HIS A 160 -3.77 -9.94 2.54
N HIS A 161 -2.55 -9.84 3.04
CA HIS A 161 -1.68 -8.67 2.88
C HIS A 161 -2.32 -7.35 3.30
N SER A 162 -3.05 -7.36 4.42
CA SER A 162 -3.70 -6.18 4.95
C SER A 162 -2.70 -5.09 5.26
N TRP A 163 -2.80 -3.97 4.56
CA TRP A 163 -1.94 -2.81 4.80
C TRP A 163 -2.26 -2.13 6.13
N ASP A 164 -3.53 -2.06 6.48
CA ASP A 164 -3.98 -1.35 7.68
C ASP A 164 -3.74 -2.14 8.97
N ALA A 165 -3.49 -3.44 8.89
CA ALA A 165 -3.16 -4.28 10.05
C ALA A 165 -2.00 -3.74 10.88
N LYS A 166 -1.01 -3.10 10.24
CA LYS A 166 0.14 -2.49 10.93
C LYS A 166 -0.25 -1.49 12.02
N ARG A 167 -1.39 -0.81 11.89
CA ARG A 167 -1.89 0.13 12.90
C ARG A 167 -2.21 -0.54 14.23
N TRP A 168 -2.56 -1.81 14.20
CA TRP A 168 -2.96 -2.61 15.35
C TRP A 168 -1.82 -3.43 15.93
N VAL A 169 -0.96 -3.94 15.07
CA VAL A 169 0.09 -4.91 15.43
C VAL A 169 1.06 -4.32 16.45
N GLN A 170 1.37 -3.03 16.37
CA GLN A 170 2.25 -2.36 17.32
C GLN A 170 1.73 -2.48 18.77
N GLY A 171 0.44 -2.25 18.97
CA GLY A 171 -0.18 -2.37 20.30
C GLY A 171 -0.19 -3.80 20.82
N LEU A 172 -0.35 -4.78 19.94
CA LEU A 172 -0.38 -6.20 20.28
C LEU A 172 0.98 -6.78 20.74
N LEU A 173 2.06 -6.08 20.55
CA LEU A 173 3.35 -6.40 21.18
C LEU A 173 3.30 -6.36 22.71
N TYR A 174 2.28 -5.72 23.27
CA TYR A 174 2.05 -5.56 24.70
C TYR A 174 0.74 -6.23 25.16
N ASP A 175 0.16 -7.11 24.35
CA ASP A 175 -1.05 -7.86 24.72
C ASP A 175 -0.82 -8.70 25.98
N ALA A 176 -1.86 -8.91 26.76
CA ALA A 176 -1.78 -9.74 27.97
C ALA A 176 -1.35 -11.19 27.66
N SER A 177 -1.73 -11.71 26.49
CA SER A 177 -1.38 -13.05 26.05
C SER A 177 0.02 -13.13 25.43
N PRO A 178 0.90 -14.00 25.93
CA PRO A 178 2.18 -14.28 25.30
C PRO A 178 2.05 -14.73 23.84
N ALA A 179 1.05 -15.55 23.54
CA ALA A 179 0.81 -16.05 22.18
C ALA A 179 0.52 -14.89 21.19
N VAL A 180 -0.25 -13.89 21.62
CA VAL A 180 -0.57 -12.72 20.81
C VAL A 180 0.68 -11.85 20.62
N ARG A 181 1.47 -11.62 21.68
CA ARG A 181 2.74 -10.85 21.58
C ARG A 181 3.72 -11.50 20.60
N ILE A 182 3.89 -12.83 20.69
CA ILE A 182 4.74 -13.59 19.76
C ILE A 182 4.21 -13.47 18.34
N ARG A 183 2.89 -13.64 18.14
CA ARG A 183 2.30 -13.56 16.81
C ARG A 183 2.44 -12.17 16.18
N ALA A 184 2.29 -11.11 16.99
CA ALA A 184 2.51 -9.73 16.55
C ALA A 184 3.96 -9.49 16.14
N ALA A 185 4.93 -10.01 16.91
CA ALA A 185 6.34 -9.92 16.58
C ALA A 185 6.67 -10.65 15.26
N ARG A 186 6.11 -11.85 15.06
CA ARG A 186 6.25 -12.60 13.81
C ARG A 186 5.65 -11.83 12.63
N TYR A 187 4.45 -11.25 12.79
CA TYR A 187 3.84 -10.43 11.75
C TYR A 187 4.78 -9.31 11.27
N ILE A 188 5.39 -8.59 12.21
CA ILE A 188 6.31 -7.49 11.89
C ILE A 188 7.55 -8.01 11.13
N ALA A 189 8.11 -9.14 11.57
CA ALA A 189 9.30 -9.72 10.95
C ALA A 189 9.00 -10.33 9.58
N ASP A 190 7.91 -11.08 9.44
CA ASP A 190 7.54 -11.79 8.22
C ASP A 190 7.06 -10.81 7.12
N THR A 191 6.44 -9.69 7.51
CA THR A 191 6.09 -8.59 6.59
C THR A 191 7.24 -7.62 6.34
N HIS A 192 8.42 -7.84 6.92
CA HIS A 192 9.64 -7.02 6.76
C HIS A 192 9.42 -5.54 7.09
N TYR A 193 8.54 -5.24 8.08
CA TYR A 193 8.17 -3.86 8.37
C TYR A 193 9.19 -3.15 9.27
N LEU A 194 10.31 -2.73 8.67
CA LEU A 194 11.43 -2.04 9.34
C LEU A 194 11.02 -0.82 10.20
N PRO A 195 9.99 -0.01 9.86
CA PRO A 195 9.57 1.07 10.74
C PRO A 195 9.19 0.64 12.16
N PHE A 196 8.82 -0.63 12.38
CA PHE A 196 8.51 -1.15 13.71
C PHE A 196 9.69 -1.79 14.45
N LEU A 197 10.89 -1.74 13.88
CA LEU A 197 12.10 -2.24 14.56
C LEU A 197 12.29 -1.65 15.96
N PRO A 198 12.16 -0.31 16.19
CA PRO A 198 12.27 0.26 17.53
C PRO A 198 11.19 -0.26 18.50
N ASN A 199 9.97 -0.49 18.01
CA ASN A 199 8.87 -1.02 18.83
C ASN A 199 9.12 -2.46 19.25
N LEU A 200 9.60 -3.30 18.33
CA LEU A 200 9.97 -4.69 18.62
C LEU A 200 11.15 -4.76 19.59
N GLN A 201 12.16 -3.87 19.44
CA GLN A 201 13.25 -3.72 20.39
C GLN A 201 12.77 -3.34 21.79
N ALA A 202 11.82 -2.42 21.89
CA ALA A 202 11.25 -2.01 23.16
C ALA A 202 10.47 -3.15 23.83
N ALA A 203 9.62 -3.84 23.05
CA ALA A 203 8.88 -5.01 23.54
C ALA A 203 9.82 -6.11 24.05
N TYR A 204 10.86 -6.46 23.31
CA TYR A 204 11.88 -7.41 23.73
C TYR A 204 12.53 -7.03 25.06
N ARG A 205 12.89 -5.75 25.26
CA ARG A 205 13.56 -5.28 26.48
C ARG A 205 12.65 -5.32 27.70
N THR A 206 11.37 -5.15 27.52
CA THR A 206 10.36 -5.10 28.61
C THR A 206 9.66 -6.42 28.86
N GLU A 207 9.86 -7.42 27.99
CA GLU A 207 9.26 -8.75 28.15
C GLU A 207 9.81 -9.47 29.38
N THR A 208 8.94 -9.96 30.23
CA THR A 208 9.27 -10.66 31.47
C THR A 208 9.16 -12.16 31.37
N ASP A 209 8.35 -12.68 30.44
CA ASP A 209 8.28 -14.11 30.18
C ASP A 209 9.46 -14.54 29.31
N LYS A 210 10.30 -15.41 29.84
CA LYS A 210 11.54 -15.82 29.17
C LYS A 210 11.32 -16.51 27.81
N ALA A 211 10.27 -17.32 27.69
CA ALA A 211 9.99 -18.03 26.46
C ALA A 211 9.53 -17.05 25.38
N THR A 212 8.65 -16.12 25.74
CA THR A 212 8.23 -15.03 24.86
C THR A 212 9.40 -14.14 24.47
N GLN A 213 10.27 -13.81 25.42
CA GLN A 213 11.43 -12.95 25.18
C GLN A 213 12.38 -13.57 24.12
N GLU A 214 12.65 -14.87 24.19
CA GLU A 214 13.48 -15.57 23.18
C GLU A 214 12.81 -15.57 21.79
N GLU A 215 11.50 -15.74 21.74
CA GLU A 215 10.76 -15.61 20.47
C GLU A 215 10.84 -14.16 19.89
N LEU A 216 10.65 -13.16 20.73
CA LEU A 216 10.78 -11.75 20.31
C LEU A 216 12.20 -11.45 19.82
N LYS A 217 13.21 -12.00 20.47
CA LYS A 217 14.61 -11.88 20.06
C LYS A 217 14.83 -12.47 18.67
N THR A 218 14.31 -13.67 18.43
CA THR A 218 14.40 -14.34 17.13
C THR A 218 13.79 -13.47 16.02
N GLN A 219 12.62 -12.88 16.26
CA GLN A 219 11.97 -11.99 15.27
C GLN A 219 12.73 -10.68 15.10
N LEU A 220 13.29 -10.14 16.18
CA LEU A 220 14.15 -8.96 16.13
C LEU A 220 15.41 -9.18 15.29
N GLU A 221 16.07 -10.35 15.45
CA GLU A 221 17.24 -10.73 14.66
C GLU A 221 16.89 -10.84 13.17
N LYS A 222 15.77 -11.49 12.83
CA LYS A 222 15.26 -11.56 11.44
C LYS A 222 15.07 -10.17 10.83
N LEU A 223 14.39 -9.28 11.55
CA LEU A 223 14.10 -7.94 11.04
C LEU A 223 15.38 -7.08 10.93
N THR A 224 16.30 -7.23 11.90
CA THR A 224 17.59 -6.51 11.90
C THR A 224 18.49 -6.96 10.74
N ALA A 225 18.43 -8.23 10.35
CA ALA A 225 19.19 -8.75 9.21
C ALA A 225 18.82 -8.13 7.86
N LEU A 226 17.68 -7.41 7.79
CA LEU A 226 17.27 -6.68 6.59
C LEU A 226 17.90 -5.28 6.48
N LEU A 227 18.59 -4.83 7.52
CA LEU A 227 19.29 -3.55 7.47
C LEU A 227 20.51 -3.67 6.56
N PRO A 228 20.80 -2.64 5.74
CA PRO A 228 21.93 -2.63 4.82
C PRO A 228 23.28 -2.61 5.55
#